data_606852277c78b82051d4ad18d271b877
#
_entry.id   606852277c78b82051d4ad18d271b877
#
_cell.length_a   1.000
_cell.length_b   1.000
_cell.length_c   1.000
_cell.angle_alpha   90.00
_cell.angle_beta   90.00
_cell.angle_gamma   90.00
#
_symmetry.space_group_name_H-M   'P 1'
#
loop_
_entity.id
_entity.type
_entity.pdbx_description
1 polymer ?
#
loop_
_entity_poly.entity_id
_entity_poly.type
_entity_poly.pdbx_seq_one_letter_code
_entity_poly.pdbx_strand_id
1 'polypeptide(L)'
;MTFRKIVSPLIAVIFLIMAVSGIILWFGEKNLVSTFLHSFFGLLFLISAVFHVRKNFRSLRNSVSPRISILIFSIIGSLLFAIISGFTPFDKMMAWNARINATKGTEIKYGEYQVYQMKALGEYQLTLDFLKGQHFWHPQVAVWLEDTSGKYLETIFITAATATGTFYGSRTKENFKEFDANLQDDGSGYRRVNALPYWSHKRGHQYNDGGYSPTQDQPLPDGITGATPQENFYIKSRSNTRPVKVMVEVNVAFDDNRYYSEYDYPEDEAYHGGAGLLGQPSLIYQAIIHPDEGKQYQVMQLMGRGHHSGQSGEIYDDLETITTAKEIFERIVVGFKSK
;
A
#
# COMPACT_ATOMS: atom_id res chain seq x y z
N MET A 1 50.08 -5.33 -16.53
CA MET A 1 48.68 -5.51 -16.96
C MET A 1 48.07 -4.12 -17.11
N THR A 2 47.61 -3.70 -18.27
CA THR A 2 47.11 -2.33 -18.45
C THR A 2 45.76 -2.18 -17.75
N PHE A 3 45.58 -1.13 -16.95
CA PHE A 3 44.40 -0.78 -16.19
C PHE A 3 43.07 -0.94 -17.01
N ARG A 4 43.08 -0.69 -18.31
CA ARG A 4 41.97 -0.92 -19.23
C ARG A 4 41.49 -2.37 -19.30
N LYS A 5 42.41 -3.36 -19.18
CA LYS A 5 42.09 -4.80 -19.29
C LYS A 5 41.32 -5.30 -18.06
N ILE A 6 41.34 -4.56 -16.93
CA ILE A 6 40.69 -4.92 -15.68
C ILE A 6 39.38 -4.16 -15.52
N VAL A 7 39.35 -2.88 -15.84
CA VAL A 7 38.18 -1.99 -15.58
C VAL A 7 36.98 -2.35 -16.44
N SER A 8 37.18 -2.66 -17.73
CA SER A 8 36.02 -2.99 -18.59
C SER A 8 35.28 -4.26 -18.19
N PRO A 9 35.96 -5.41 -17.92
CA PRO A 9 35.25 -6.59 -17.42
C PRO A 9 34.64 -6.38 -16.03
N LEU A 10 35.24 -5.59 -15.15
CA LEU A 10 34.67 -5.25 -13.84
C LEU A 10 33.38 -4.50 -13.97
N ILE A 11 33.32 -3.47 -14.82
CA ILE A 11 32.07 -2.72 -15.10
C ILE A 11 30.99 -3.65 -15.68
N ALA A 12 31.35 -4.58 -16.57
CA ALA A 12 30.39 -5.53 -17.13
C ALA A 12 29.81 -6.46 -16.06
N VAL A 13 30.63 -6.95 -15.12
CA VAL A 13 30.16 -7.78 -13.99
C VAL A 13 29.25 -6.98 -13.06
N ILE A 14 29.62 -5.75 -12.70
CA ILE A 14 28.80 -4.86 -11.86
C ILE A 14 27.45 -4.59 -12.54
N PHE A 15 27.46 -4.30 -13.84
CA PHE A 15 26.23 -4.09 -14.62
C PHE A 15 25.36 -5.34 -14.64
N LEU A 16 25.94 -6.53 -14.82
CA LEU A 16 25.20 -7.79 -14.84
C LEU A 16 24.50 -8.04 -13.49
N ILE A 17 25.21 -7.84 -12.37
CA ILE A 17 24.62 -7.99 -11.03
C ILE A 17 23.47 -7.00 -10.83
N MET A 18 23.66 -5.75 -11.23
CA MET A 18 22.64 -4.71 -11.14
C MET A 18 21.43 -5.06 -12.02
N ALA A 19 21.63 -5.52 -13.24
CA ALA A 19 20.56 -5.89 -14.17
C ALA A 19 19.74 -7.08 -13.64
N VAL A 20 20.44 -8.15 -13.19
CA VAL A 20 19.78 -9.33 -12.63
C VAL A 20 19.01 -8.98 -11.35
N SER A 21 19.63 -8.22 -10.44
CA SER A 21 18.93 -7.78 -9.23
C SER A 21 17.74 -6.84 -9.53
N GLY A 22 17.84 -6.00 -10.55
CA GLY A 22 16.73 -5.17 -11.04
C GLY A 22 15.58 -6.00 -11.59
N ILE A 23 15.86 -7.05 -12.35
CA ILE A 23 14.83 -7.99 -12.84
C ILE A 23 14.17 -8.73 -11.68
N ILE A 24 14.94 -9.17 -10.69
CA ILE A 24 14.39 -9.81 -9.48
C ILE A 24 13.49 -8.84 -8.72
N LEU A 25 13.87 -7.56 -8.59
CA LEU A 25 13.06 -6.54 -7.93
C LEU A 25 11.80 -6.18 -8.73
N TRP A 26 11.84 -6.32 -10.05
CA TRP A 26 10.70 -6.03 -10.93
C TRP A 26 9.64 -7.13 -10.92
N PHE A 27 10.06 -8.39 -11.03
CA PHE A 27 9.17 -9.54 -11.17
C PHE A 27 9.06 -10.40 -9.91
N GLY A 28 9.99 -10.28 -8.99
CA GLY A 28 10.10 -11.11 -7.80
C GLY A 28 9.78 -10.38 -6.51
N GLU A 29 10.00 -11.11 -5.42
CA GLU A 29 9.83 -10.56 -4.09
C GLU A 29 10.97 -9.59 -3.73
N LYS A 30 10.60 -8.40 -3.27
CA LYS A 30 11.57 -7.47 -2.67
C LYS A 30 12.10 -8.09 -1.36
N ASN A 31 13.34 -8.47 -1.31
CA ASN A 31 14.01 -8.91 -0.10
C ASN A 31 15.27 -8.07 0.15
N LEU A 32 15.79 -8.15 1.38
CA LEU A 32 16.95 -7.34 1.77
C LEU A 32 18.14 -7.54 0.82
N VAL A 33 18.41 -8.80 0.42
CA VAL A 33 19.55 -9.15 -0.42
C VAL A 33 19.41 -8.54 -1.81
N SER A 34 18.27 -8.72 -2.48
CA SER A 34 18.06 -8.16 -3.83
C SER A 34 18.07 -6.64 -3.84
N THR A 35 17.47 -6.01 -2.81
CA THR A 35 17.47 -4.55 -2.64
C THR A 35 18.88 -4.03 -2.38
N PHE A 36 19.64 -4.67 -1.50
CA PHE A 36 21.03 -4.31 -1.22
C PHE A 36 21.91 -4.47 -2.45
N LEU A 37 21.85 -5.62 -3.14
CA LEU A 37 22.63 -5.86 -4.34
C LEU A 37 22.35 -4.81 -5.42
N HIS A 38 21.06 -4.53 -5.69
CA HIS A 38 20.68 -3.53 -6.69
C HIS A 38 21.19 -2.12 -6.34
N SER A 39 20.99 -1.69 -5.10
CA SER A 39 21.39 -0.34 -4.65
C SER A 39 22.91 -0.20 -4.57
N PHE A 40 23.60 -1.18 -3.97
CA PHE A 40 25.05 -1.14 -3.79
C PHE A 40 25.78 -1.22 -5.14
N PHE A 41 25.45 -2.21 -5.97
CA PHE A 41 26.07 -2.34 -7.29
C PHE A 41 25.64 -1.26 -8.26
N GLY A 42 24.42 -0.71 -8.11
CA GLY A 42 23.97 0.49 -8.83
C GLY A 42 24.83 1.71 -8.54
N LEU A 43 25.15 1.96 -7.27
CA LEU A 43 26.06 3.02 -6.87
C LEU A 43 27.49 2.79 -7.41
N LEU A 44 28.03 1.57 -7.29
CA LEU A 44 29.32 1.21 -7.86
C LEU A 44 29.36 1.35 -9.37
N PHE A 45 28.29 0.98 -10.06
CA PHE A 45 28.15 1.16 -11.50
C PHE A 45 28.18 2.65 -11.87
N LEU A 46 27.41 3.50 -11.16
CA LEU A 46 27.39 4.95 -11.39
C LEU A 46 28.79 5.56 -11.25
N ILE A 47 29.49 5.25 -10.15
CA ILE A 47 30.84 5.74 -9.91
C ILE A 47 31.79 5.27 -11.03
N SER A 48 31.74 3.98 -11.37
CA SER A 48 32.57 3.39 -12.41
C SER A 48 32.29 3.97 -13.80
N ALA A 49 31.00 4.22 -14.10
CA ALA A 49 30.57 4.86 -15.35
C ALA A 49 31.10 6.28 -15.46
N VAL A 50 31.05 7.08 -14.38
CA VAL A 50 31.61 8.45 -14.36
C VAL A 50 33.12 8.42 -14.68
N PHE A 51 33.87 7.54 -14.02
CA PHE A 51 35.31 7.39 -14.32
C PHE A 51 35.55 6.90 -15.74
N HIS A 52 34.80 5.95 -16.24
CA HIS A 52 34.92 5.43 -17.60
C HIS A 52 34.61 6.52 -18.65
N VAL A 53 33.52 7.25 -18.48
CA VAL A 53 33.17 8.37 -19.38
C VAL A 53 34.22 9.46 -19.34
N ARG A 54 34.68 9.89 -18.13
CA ARG A 54 35.72 10.93 -17.99
C ARG A 54 37.01 10.53 -18.69
N LYS A 55 37.42 9.28 -18.56
CA LYS A 55 38.66 8.76 -19.18
C LYS A 55 38.57 8.63 -20.71
N ASN A 56 37.39 8.28 -21.21
CA ASN A 56 37.11 8.09 -22.63
C ASN A 56 36.45 9.29 -23.30
N PHE A 57 36.31 10.39 -22.59
CA PHE A 57 35.51 11.56 -23.04
C PHE A 57 35.92 12.07 -24.42
N ARG A 58 37.22 12.18 -24.69
CA ARG A 58 37.71 12.63 -26.00
C ARG A 58 37.33 11.66 -27.12
N SER A 59 37.46 10.36 -26.88
CA SER A 59 37.05 9.33 -27.84
C SER A 59 35.55 9.35 -28.09
N LEU A 60 34.78 9.44 -27.02
CA LEU A 60 33.31 9.52 -27.08
C LEU A 60 32.84 10.76 -27.84
N ARG A 61 33.39 11.93 -27.52
CA ARG A 61 33.10 13.19 -28.20
C ARG A 61 33.42 13.15 -29.70
N ASN A 62 34.49 12.48 -30.08
CA ASN A 62 34.91 12.38 -31.49
C ASN A 62 34.13 11.30 -32.24
N SER A 63 33.54 10.32 -31.54
CA SER A 63 32.82 9.20 -32.15
C SER A 63 31.34 9.48 -32.34
N VAL A 64 30.76 10.44 -31.59
CA VAL A 64 29.33 10.75 -31.62
C VAL A 64 29.13 12.13 -32.23
N SER A 65 28.43 12.21 -33.37
CA SER A 65 28.12 13.49 -33.96
C SER A 65 27.19 14.32 -33.05
N PRO A 66 27.28 15.64 -33.03
CA PRO A 66 26.40 16.50 -32.22
C PRO A 66 24.92 16.24 -32.46
N ARG A 67 24.53 15.92 -33.70
CA ARG A 67 23.12 15.60 -34.08
C ARG A 67 22.64 14.30 -33.39
N ILE A 68 23.48 13.26 -33.36
CA ILE A 68 23.15 11.99 -32.70
C ILE A 68 23.09 12.18 -31.17
N SER A 69 24.00 12.99 -30.61
CA SER A 69 23.94 13.31 -29.17
C SER A 69 22.64 14.02 -28.80
N ILE A 70 22.23 15.07 -29.55
CA ILE A 70 20.97 15.78 -29.32
C ILE A 70 19.79 14.81 -29.44
N LEU A 71 19.76 13.96 -30.46
CA LEU A 71 18.71 12.96 -30.64
C LEU A 71 18.59 12.01 -29.43
N ILE A 72 19.72 11.45 -28.97
CA ILE A 72 19.75 10.55 -27.81
C ILE A 72 19.26 11.25 -26.55
N PHE A 73 19.77 12.46 -26.26
CA PHE A 73 19.33 13.23 -25.09
C PHE A 73 17.86 13.62 -25.17
N SER A 74 17.33 13.95 -26.36
CA SER A 74 15.93 14.25 -26.58
C SER A 74 15.05 13.03 -26.34
N ILE A 75 15.45 11.85 -26.83
CA ILE A 75 14.70 10.59 -26.62
C ILE A 75 14.67 10.25 -25.12
N ILE A 76 15.84 10.28 -24.44
CA ILE A 76 15.93 9.98 -23.00
C ILE A 76 15.11 11.01 -22.20
N GLY A 77 15.25 12.29 -22.51
CA GLY A 77 14.49 13.35 -21.84
C GLY A 77 12.98 13.22 -22.01
N SER A 78 12.54 12.92 -23.25
CA SER A 78 11.11 12.69 -23.54
C SER A 78 10.58 11.43 -22.81
N LEU A 79 11.38 10.36 -22.74
CA LEU A 79 11.03 9.14 -22.01
C LEU A 79 10.90 9.41 -20.52
N LEU A 80 11.87 10.10 -19.91
CA LEU A 80 11.82 10.50 -18.50
C LEU A 80 10.62 11.41 -18.22
N PHE A 81 10.40 12.39 -19.09
CA PHE A 81 9.23 13.27 -18.97
C PHE A 81 7.92 12.50 -19.04
N ALA A 82 7.79 11.55 -19.97
CA ALA A 82 6.61 10.71 -20.12
C ALA A 82 6.37 9.83 -18.88
N ILE A 83 7.44 9.29 -18.26
CA ILE A 83 7.33 8.50 -17.01
C ILE A 83 6.89 9.40 -15.85
N ILE A 84 7.50 10.59 -15.69
CA ILE A 84 7.21 11.51 -14.58
C ILE A 84 5.82 12.14 -14.72
N SER A 85 5.39 12.45 -15.97
CA SER A 85 4.09 13.05 -16.23
C SER A 85 2.91 12.07 -16.19
N GLY A 86 3.15 10.79 -15.91
CA GLY A 86 2.10 9.77 -15.84
C GLY A 86 1.48 9.46 -17.20
N PHE A 87 2.30 9.41 -18.26
CA PHE A 87 1.80 9.01 -19.57
C PHE A 87 1.23 7.58 -19.56
N THR A 88 0.02 7.42 -20.01
CA THR A 88 -0.83 6.22 -19.86
C THR A 88 -0.12 4.84 -20.02
N PRO A 89 0.75 4.59 -21.03
CA PRO A 89 1.46 3.31 -21.12
C PRO A 89 2.37 3.02 -19.94
N PHE A 90 3.04 4.04 -19.39
CA PHE A 90 3.95 3.88 -18.25
C PHE A 90 3.19 3.72 -16.94
N ASP A 91 2.09 4.44 -16.75
CA ASP A 91 1.19 4.25 -15.60
C ASP A 91 0.64 2.83 -15.53
N LYS A 92 0.15 2.29 -16.65
CA LYS A 92 -0.33 0.91 -16.72
C LYS A 92 0.78 -0.10 -16.40
N MET A 93 2.00 0.14 -16.87
CA MET A 93 3.14 -0.72 -16.59
C MET A 93 3.55 -0.64 -15.12
N MET A 94 3.54 0.56 -14.52
CA MET A 94 3.81 0.75 -13.07
C MET A 94 2.71 0.13 -12.23
N ALA A 95 1.44 0.30 -12.60
CA ALA A 95 0.29 -0.31 -11.94
C ALA A 95 0.35 -1.84 -12.01
N TRP A 96 0.71 -2.41 -13.16
CA TRP A 96 0.91 -3.85 -13.32
C TRP A 96 2.04 -4.38 -12.42
N ASN A 97 3.18 -3.69 -12.36
CA ASN A 97 4.28 -4.04 -11.46
C ASN A 97 3.85 -3.94 -9.99
N ALA A 98 3.12 -2.89 -9.61
CA ALA A 98 2.60 -2.73 -8.25
C ALA A 98 1.63 -3.88 -7.89
N ARG A 99 0.76 -4.30 -8.79
CA ARG A 99 -0.16 -5.44 -8.58
C ARG A 99 0.59 -6.75 -8.36
N ILE A 100 1.60 -7.05 -9.20
CA ILE A 100 2.44 -8.26 -9.02
C ILE A 100 3.14 -8.24 -7.66
N ASN A 101 3.54 -7.06 -7.20
CA ASN A 101 4.26 -6.89 -5.95
C ASN A 101 3.34 -6.70 -4.72
N ALA A 102 2.04 -6.47 -4.91
CA ALA A 102 1.10 -6.16 -3.84
C ALA A 102 0.74 -7.35 -2.93
N THR A 103 0.90 -8.59 -3.40
CA THR A 103 0.63 -9.81 -2.64
C THR A 103 1.89 -10.30 -1.92
N LYS A 104 2.35 -9.57 -0.91
CA LYS A 104 3.64 -9.85 -0.25
C LYS A 104 3.56 -10.51 1.12
N GLY A 105 2.37 -10.86 1.57
CA GLY A 105 2.17 -11.64 2.78
C GLY A 105 2.01 -13.12 2.47
N THR A 106 2.42 -13.98 3.38
CA THR A 106 2.01 -15.38 3.37
C THR A 106 0.76 -15.49 4.22
N GLU A 107 -0.33 -15.93 3.62
CA GLU A 107 -1.54 -16.29 4.34
C GLU A 107 -1.46 -17.76 4.74
N ILE A 108 -1.68 -18.05 6.01
CA ILE A 108 -1.72 -19.40 6.55
C ILE A 108 -3.03 -19.53 7.32
N LYS A 109 -3.83 -20.56 7.01
CA LYS A 109 -5.08 -20.85 7.74
C LYS A 109 -4.81 -21.84 8.85
N TYR A 110 -5.21 -21.49 10.07
CA TYR A 110 -5.18 -22.35 11.25
C TYR A 110 -6.61 -22.48 11.80
N GLY A 111 -7.37 -23.47 11.30
CA GLY A 111 -8.76 -23.61 11.68
C GLY A 111 -9.57 -22.35 11.30
N GLU A 112 -10.16 -21.68 12.29
CA GLU A 112 -10.90 -20.44 12.15
C GLU A 112 -10.03 -19.17 12.19
N TYR A 113 -8.70 -19.29 12.09
CA TYR A 113 -7.77 -18.17 12.10
C TYR A 113 -7.02 -18.03 10.78
N GLN A 114 -6.99 -16.83 10.25
CA GLN A 114 -6.14 -16.45 9.13
C GLN A 114 -4.91 -15.70 9.66
N VAL A 115 -3.72 -16.13 9.29
CA VAL A 115 -2.47 -15.48 9.70
C VAL A 115 -1.82 -14.81 8.51
N TYR A 116 -1.72 -13.50 8.55
CA TYR A 116 -0.99 -12.70 7.57
C TYR A 116 0.42 -12.43 8.09
N GLN A 117 1.38 -13.19 7.59
CA GLN A 117 2.77 -12.93 7.89
C GLN A 117 3.36 -12.01 6.82
N MET A 118 3.56 -10.75 7.20
CA MET A 118 4.12 -9.74 6.31
C MET A 118 5.63 -9.93 6.21
N LYS A 119 6.18 -9.82 4.99
CA LYS A 119 7.62 -9.94 4.71
C LYS A 119 8.38 -8.65 5.01
N ALA A 120 7.95 -7.88 6.00
CA ALA A 120 8.64 -6.68 6.42
C ALA A 120 9.88 -7.02 7.24
N LEU A 121 10.95 -6.25 7.03
CA LEU A 121 12.19 -6.33 7.79
C LEU A 121 12.21 -5.18 8.80
N GLY A 122 12.75 -5.43 10.00
CA GLY A 122 12.88 -4.38 10.98
C GLY A 122 13.25 -4.86 12.36
N GLU A 123 13.61 -3.90 13.20
CA GLU A 123 13.97 -4.11 14.59
C GLU A 123 12.75 -4.25 15.50
N TYR A 124 11.66 -3.56 15.14
CA TYR A 124 10.42 -3.57 15.88
C TYR A 124 9.49 -4.66 15.34
N GLN A 125 9.06 -5.57 16.20
CA GLN A 125 8.08 -6.58 15.87
C GLN A 125 6.69 -6.10 16.31
N LEU A 126 5.74 -6.16 15.38
CA LEU A 126 4.35 -5.81 15.57
C LEU A 126 3.47 -7.02 15.29
N THR A 127 2.48 -7.21 16.14
CA THR A 127 1.43 -8.22 15.97
C THR A 127 0.08 -7.58 16.24
N LEU A 128 -0.91 -7.91 15.44
CA LEU A 128 -2.29 -7.48 15.65
C LEU A 128 -3.19 -8.70 15.59
N ASP A 129 -4.01 -8.85 16.61
CA ASP A 129 -5.00 -9.91 16.73
C ASP A 129 -6.40 -9.30 16.61
N PHE A 130 -7.13 -9.72 15.59
CA PHE A 130 -8.46 -9.24 15.27
C PHE A 130 -9.49 -10.34 15.55
N LEU A 131 -10.28 -10.17 16.60
CA LEU A 131 -11.40 -11.03 16.91
C LEU A 131 -12.65 -10.48 16.21
N LYS A 132 -13.22 -11.28 15.31
CA LYS A 132 -14.43 -10.89 14.56
C LYS A 132 -15.63 -10.71 15.49
N GLY A 133 -16.41 -9.66 15.23
CA GLY A 133 -17.70 -9.41 15.87
C GLY A 133 -18.87 -9.99 15.08
N GLN A 134 -20.10 -9.65 15.51
CA GLN A 134 -21.33 -10.17 14.90
C GLN A 134 -21.58 -9.66 13.49
N HIS A 135 -21.08 -8.45 13.17
CA HIS A 135 -21.23 -7.79 11.87
C HIS A 135 -19.94 -7.80 11.05
N PHE A 136 -19.21 -8.90 11.14
CA PHE A 136 -17.98 -9.11 10.37
C PHE A 136 -18.31 -9.78 9.02
N TRP A 137 -18.18 -9.03 7.92
CA TRP A 137 -18.26 -9.54 6.56
C TRP A 137 -17.39 -8.72 5.61
N HIS A 138 -16.40 -9.34 5.03
CA HIS A 138 -15.47 -8.75 4.05
C HIS A 138 -14.97 -7.35 4.41
N PRO A 139 -14.45 -7.12 5.63
CA PRO A 139 -14.04 -5.80 6.05
C PRO A 139 -12.87 -5.28 5.21
N GLN A 140 -12.90 -3.98 4.96
CA GLN A 140 -11.73 -3.26 4.55
C GLN A 140 -10.97 -2.84 5.78
N VAL A 141 -9.65 -3.08 5.80
CA VAL A 141 -8.80 -2.83 6.97
C VAL A 141 -7.51 -2.17 6.52
N ALA A 142 -7.13 -1.08 7.15
CA ALA A 142 -5.81 -0.50 7.10
C ALA A 142 -5.17 -0.49 8.47
N VAL A 143 -3.89 -0.84 8.54
CA VAL A 143 -3.05 -0.74 9.74
C VAL A 143 -1.83 0.09 9.39
N TRP A 144 -1.55 1.14 10.16
CA TRP A 144 -0.39 1.99 9.94
C TRP A 144 0.20 2.49 11.25
N LEU A 145 1.38 3.11 11.15
CA LEU A 145 2.13 3.67 12.25
C LEU A 145 2.14 5.19 12.16
N GLU A 146 2.10 5.84 13.33
CA GLU A 146 2.29 7.27 13.47
C GLU A 146 3.33 7.58 14.56
N ASP A 147 3.95 8.76 14.47
CA ASP A 147 4.80 9.32 15.49
C ASP A 147 4.01 10.03 16.62
N THR A 148 4.70 10.63 17.57
CA THR A 148 4.10 11.38 18.68
C THR A 148 3.24 12.55 18.22
N SER A 149 3.58 13.18 17.11
CA SER A 149 2.84 14.31 16.53
C SER A 149 1.61 13.89 15.76
N GLY A 150 1.42 12.57 15.56
CA GLY A 150 0.37 12.02 14.72
C GLY A 150 0.70 12.06 13.23
N LYS A 151 1.98 12.22 12.88
CA LYS A 151 2.42 12.14 11.48
C LYS A 151 2.46 10.67 11.03
N TYR A 152 1.89 10.40 9.86
CA TYR A 152 1.96 9.09 9.21
C TYR A 152 3.42 8.68 8.97
N LEU A 153 3.75 7.44 9.28
CA LEU A 153 5.07 6.85 9.07
C LEU A 153 5.06 5.80 7.97
N GLU A 154 4.28 4.74 8.14
CA GLU A 154 4.18 3.66 7.15
C GLU A 154 2.90 2.84 7.31
N THR A 155 2.42 2.24 6.23
CA THR A 155 1.34 1.25 6.26
C THR A 155 1.92 -0.14 6.53
N ILE A 156 1.42 -0.79 7.58
CA ILE A 156 1.79 -2.16 7.98
C ILE A 156 0.98 -3.20 7.21
N PHE A 157 -0.33 -2.94 7.03
CA PHE A 157 -1.24 -3.81 6.33
C PHE A 157 -2.37 -3.00 5.69
N ILE A 158 -2.82 -3.43 4.54
CA ILE A 158 -4.00 -2.90 3.85
C ILE A 158 -4.69 -4.02 3.09
N THR A 159 -6.01 -4.06 3.09
CA THR A 159 -6.78 -4.97 2.23
C THR A 159 -6.55 -4.67 0.76
N ALA A 160 -6.40 -5.72 -0.04
CA ALA A 160 -6.01 -5.61 -1.45
C ALA A 160 -6.98 -4.76 -2.28
N ALA A 161 -8.28 -4.84 -2.02
CA ALA A 161 -9.27 -4.05 -2.76
C ALA A 161 -9.03 -2.55 -2.60
N THR A 162 -8.78 -2.06 -1.37
CA THR A 162 -8.46 -0.66 -1.12
C THR A 162 -7.08 -0.28 -1.67
N ALA A 163 -6.07 -1.15 -1.51
CA ALA A 163 -4.72 -0.89 -2.00
C ALA A 163 -4.62 -0.78 -3.52
N THR A 164 -5.44 -1.53 -4.24
CA THR A 164 -5.46 -1.53 -5.71
C THR A 164 -6.50 -0.59 -6.30
N GLY A 165 -7.35 0.02 -5.46
CA GLY A 165 -8.47 0.83 -5.92
C GLY A 165 -9.48 0.03 -6.75
N THR A 166 -9.58 -1.29 -6.49
CA THR A 166 -10.41 -2.20 -7.29
C THR A 166 -11.35 -2.96 -6.38
N PHE A 167 -12.60 -2.55 -6.38
CA PHE A 167 -13.70 -3.25 -5.71
C PHE A 167 -14.58 -3.91 -6.76
N TYR A 168 -14.91 -5.17 -6.54
CA TYR A 168 -15.72 -5.93 -7.49
C TYR A 168 -17.20 -5.64 -7.35
N GLY A 169 -17.90 -5.46 -8.48
CA GLY A 169 -19.31 -5.05 -8.53
C GLY A 169 -20.33 -6.15 -8.32
N SER A 170 -19.91 -7.40 -8.12
CA SER A 170 -20.81 -8.56 -8.04
C SER A 170 -21.53 -8.75 -6.70
N ARG A 171 -21.24 -7.89 -5.70
CA ARG A 171 -21.89 -7.94 -4.38
C ARG A 171 -23.13 -7.10 -4.36
N THR A 172 -24.22 -7.68 -3.86
CA THR A 172 -25.53 -7.03 -3.66
C THR A 172 -25.95 -7.14 -2.19
N LYS A 173 -27.04 -6.44 -1.80
CA LYS A 173 -27.60 -6.53 -0.43
C LYS A 173 -28.04 -7.96 -0.06
N GLU A 174 -28.35 -8.79 -1.04
CA GLU A 174 -28.81 -10.17 -0.85
C GLU A 174 -27.65 -11.14 -0.62
N ASN A 175 -26.49 -10.92 -1.26
CA ASN A 175 -25.39 -11.87 -1.26
C ASN A 175 -24.08 -11.39 -0.60
N PHE A 176 -24.05 -10.19 -0.02
CA PHE A 176 -22.79 -9.60 0.48
C PHE A 176 -22.15 -10.36 1.64
N LYS A 177 -22.92 -11.14 2.39
CA LYS A 177 -22.42 -11.97 3.49
C LYS A 177 -21.82 -13.28 3.03
N GLU A 178 -22.20 -13.76 1.86
CA GLU A 178 -21.74 -15.02 1.31
C GLU A 178 -20.39 -14.82 0.63
N PHE A 179 -19.45 -15.69 0.95
CA PHE A 179 -18.21 -15.76 0.20
C PHE A 179 -18.37 -16.80 -0.91
N ASP A 180 -18.43 -16.34 -2.15
CA ASP A 180 -18.33 -17.19 -3.32
C ASP A 180 -17.04 -16.89 -4.08
N ALA A 181 -16.08 -17.81 -4.01
CA ALA A 181 -14.82 -17.71 -4.76
C ALA A 181 -15.01 -17.77 -6.28
N ASN A 182 -16.19 -18.23 -6.73
CA ASN A 182 -16.53 -18.34 -8.16
C ASN A 182 -17.31 -17.13 -8.67
N LEU A 183 -17.68 -16.18 -7.81
CA LEU A 183 -18.23 -14.90 -8.28
C LEU A 183 -17.17 -14.25 -9.17
N GLN A 184 -17.37 -14.40 -10.48
CA GLN A 184 -16.48 -13.78 -11.44
C GLN A 184 -16.61 -12.27 -11.35
N ASP A 185 -15.46 -11.62 -11.33
CA ASP A 185 -15.35 -10.19 -11.59
C ASP A 185 -15.98 -9.92 -12.97
N ASP A 186 -17.04 -9.11 -12.99
CA ASP A 186 -17.68 -8.67 -14.24
C ASP A 186 -16.83 -7.65 -15.00
N GLY A 187 -15.59 -7.38 -14.51
CA GLY A 187 -14.69 -6.38 -15.05
C GLY A 187 -15.04 -4.93 -14.67
N SER A 188 -16.11 -4.74 -13.92
CA SER A 188 -16.59 -3.41 -13.47
C SER A 188 -15.94 -2.96 -12.16
N GLY A 189 -14.64 -3.21 -11.99
CA GLY A 189 -13.93 -2.76 -10.79
C GLY A 189 -14.04 -1.25 -10.61
N TYR A 190 -14.55 -0.80 -9.48
CA TYR A 190 -14.68 0.60 -9.14
C TYR A 190 -13.94 0.94 -7.84
N ARG A 191 -13.58 2.21 -7.71
CA ARG A 191 -12.93 2.76 -6.52
C ARG A 191 -13.97 3.15 -5.48
N ARG A 192 -13.66 2.92 -4.20
CA ARG A 192 -14.46 3.38 -3.06
C ARG A 192 -13.66 4.35 -2.22
N VAL A 193 -13.91 5.63 -2.42
CA VAL A 193 -13.20 6.70 -1.70
C VAL A 193 -13.55 6.74 -0.21
N ASN A 194 -14.74 6.24 0.15
CA ASN A 194 -15.25 6.21 1.50
C ASN A 194 -14.95 4.90 2.27
N ALA A 195 -14.21 3.97 1.66
CA ALA A 195 -13.89 2.71 2.34
C ALA A 195 -12.99 2.94 3.57
N LEU A 196 -11.86 3.64 3.39
CA LEU A 196 -10.91 3.96 4.46
C LEU A 196 -10.40 5.40 4.29
N PRO A 197 -11.26 6.41 4.48
CA PRO A 197 -10.94 7.79 4.14
C PRO A 197 -9.89 8.41 5.05
N TYR A 198 -9.90 8.11 6.34
CA TYR A 198 -8.93 8.67 7.28
C TYR A 198 -7.51 8.22 6.95
N TRP A 199 -7.28 6.91 6.76
CA TRP A 199 -5.99 6.37 6.33
C TRP A 199 -5.54 6.96 5.00
N SER A 200 -6.45 7.06 4.03
CA SER A 200 -6.14 7.57 2.69
C SER A 200 -5.61 9.00 2.74
N HIS A 201 -6.29 9.90 3.46
CA HIS A 201 -5.87 11.30 3.64
C HIS A 201 -4.61 11.40 4.50
N LYS A 202 -4.50 10.56 5.54
CA LYS A 202 -3.38 10.58 6.48
C LYS A 202 -2.05 10.28 5.81
N ARG A 203 -2.04 9.45 4.78
CA ARG A 203 -0.87 9.20 3.93
C ARG A 203 -0.39 10.47 3.20
N GLY A 204 -1.28 11.42 2.95
CA GLY A 204 -0.97 12.69 2.28
C GLY A 204 -0.63 12.55 0.79
N HIS A 205 -0.86 11.36 0.18
CA HIS A 205 -0.64 11.15 -1.25
C HIS A 205 -1.92 11.47 -2.03
N GLN A 206 -1.88 12.53 -2.82
CA GLN A 206 -2.98 12.90 -3.70
C GLN A 206 -2.77 12.29 -5.09
N TYR A 207 -3.81 11.65 -5.60
CA TYR A 207 -3.83 11.02 -6.92
C TYR A 207 -4.21 12.02 -8.02
N ASN A 208 -4.06 11.64 -9.29
CA ASN A 208 -4.28 12.54 -10.44
C ASN A 208 -5.70 13.11 -10.53
N ASP A 209 -6.67 12.42 -9.96
CA ASP A 209 -8.07 12.87 -9.87
C ASP A 209 -8.36 13.80 -8.67
N GLY A 210 -7.33 14.15 -7.92
CA GLY A 210 -7.44 14.97 -6.72
C GLY A 210 -7.84 14.22 -5.45
N GLY A 211 -8.18 12.95 -5.53
CA GLY A 211 -8.52 12.12 -4.38
C GLY A 211 -7.30 11.52 -3.67
N TYR A 212 -7.51 10.96 -2.48
CA TYR A 212 -6.44 10.38 -1.65
C TYR A 212 -6.46 8.84 -1.63
N SER A 213 -7.56 8.21 -2.04
CA SER A 213 -7.66 6.75 -2.11
C SER A 213 -6.96 6.21 -3.37
N PRO A 214 -6.29 5.05 -3.33
CA PRO A 214 -5.68 4.44 -4.50
C PRO A 214 -6.66 4.22 -5.66
N THR A 215 -6.16 4.24 -6.87
CA THR A 215 -6.93 3.98 -8.11
C THR A 215 -6.40 2.74 -8.82
N GLN A 216 -7.17 2.20 -9.76
CA GLN A 216 -6.73 1.06 -10.58
C GLN A 216 -5.47 1.36 -11.38
N ASP A 217 -5.36 2.59 -11.90
CA ASP A 217 -4.21 3.02 -12.68
C ASP A 217 -3.02 3.42 -11.79
N GLN A 218 -3.29 3.80 -10.55
CA GLN A 218 -2.30 4.19 -9.56
C GLN A 218 -2.53 3.44 -8.24
N PRO A 219 -2.32 2.11 -8.22
CA PRO A 219 -2.43 1.32 -6.99
C PRO A 219 -1.30 1.68 -6.03
N LEU A 220 -1.45 1.32 -4.77
CA LEU A 220 -0.43 1.54 -3.76
C LEU A 220 0.85 0.75 -4.10
N PRO A 221 1.99 1.42 -4.39
CA PRO A 221 3.19 0.74 -4.88
C PRO A 221 3.92 -0.06 -3.81
N ASP A 222 3.83 0.40 -2.54
CA ASP A 222 4.58 -0.15 -1.41
C ASP A 222 3.67 -0.85 -0.38
N GLY A 223 2.40 -1.05 -0.75
CA GLY A 223 1.41 -1.63 0.15
C GLY A 223 1.74 -3.07 0.51
N ILE A 224 1.87 -3.31 1.80
CA ILE A 224 1.85 -4.66 2.34
C ILE A 224 0.39 -5.09 2.34
N THR A 225 -0.04 -5.75 1.27
CA THR A 225 -1.44 -6.09 1.07
C THR A 225 -1.73 -7.52 1.46
N GLY A 226 -2.93 -7.75 1.96
CA GLY A 226 -3.50 -9.07 2.18
C GLY A 226 -4.89 -9.20 1.54
N ALA A 227 -5.33 -10.43 1.33
CA ALA A 227 -6.72 -10.68 0.96
C ALA A 227 -7.67 -10.13 2.03
N THR A 228 -8.90 -9.83 1.64
CA THR A 228 -9.94 -9.43 2.59
C THR A 228 -10.17 -10.56 3.61
N PRO A 229 -10.05 -10.29 4.93
CA PRO A 229 -10.24 -11.31 5.94
C PRO A 229 -11.66 -11.88 5.95
N GLN A 230 -11.77 -13.18 6.20
CA GLN A 230 -13.05 -13.91 6.26
C GLN A 230 -13.35 -14.47 7.65
N GLU A 231 -12.30 -14.62 8.46
CA GLU A 231 -12.34 -15.19 9.80
C GLU A 231 -11.58 -14.29 10.77
N ASN A 232 -11.49 -14.70 12.04
CA ASN A 232 -10.51 -14.11 12.95
C ASN A 232 -9.15 -14.08 12.28
N PHE A 233 -8.41 -13.01 12.43
CA PHE A 233 -7.13 -12.93 11.76
C PHE A 233 -6.04 -12.28 12.62
N TYR A 234 -4.82 -12.63 12.28
CA TYR A 234 -3.64 -12.20 12.98
C TYR A 234 -2.61 -11.66 11.97
N ILE A 235 -2.16 -10.45 12.20
CA ILE A 235 -1.12 -9.84 11.39
C ILE A 235 0.20 -9.90 12.17
N LYS A 236 1.24 -10.41 11.52
CA LYS A 236 2.60 -10.38 12.03
C LYS A 236 3.47 -9.59 11.07
N SER A 237 4.07 -8.52 11.56
CA SER A 237 4.90 -7.62 10.77
C SER A 237 6.14 -7.18 11.53
N ARG A 238 7.01 -6.46 10.84
CA ARG A 238 8.17 -5.77 11.39
C ARG A 238 8.30 -4.40 10.79
N SER A 239 8.91 -3.47 11.52
CA SER A 239 9.22 -2.13 11.07
C SER A 239 10.64 -1.73 11.49
N ASN A 240 11.28 -0.89 10.67
CA ASN A 240 12.49 -0.17 11.06
C ASN A 240 12.16 1.19 11.68
N THR A 241 10.92 1.64 11.52
CA THR A 241 10.46 2.90 12.07
C THR A 241 10.05 2.68 13.52
N ARG A 242 10.54 3.54 14.41
CA ARG A 242 10.14 3.51 15.83
C ARG A 242 8.69 4.01 15.96
N PRO A 243 7.71 3.12 16.16
CA PRO A 243 6.33 3.53 16.26
C PRO A 243 6.03 4.08 17.65
N VAL A 244 5.09 5.00 17.72
CA VAL A 244 4.50 5.47 18.98
C VAL A 244 3.02 5.19 19.02
N LYS A 245 2.36 5.25 17.85
CA LYS A 245 0.96 4.91 17.72
C LYS A 245 0.79 3.85 16.64
N VAL A 246 -0.02 2.85 16.94
CA VAL A 246 -0.57 1.93 15.94
C VAL A 246 -2.00 2.34 15.71
N MET A 247 -2.34 2.59 14.46
CA MET A 247 -3.66 2.99 14.02
C MET A 247 -4.28 1.89 13.19
N VAL A 248 -5.58 1.73 13.32
CA VAL A 248 -6.39 0.82 12.50
C VAL A 248 -7.64 1.57 12.04
N GLU A 249 -7.96 1.48 10.76
CA GLU A 249 -9.23 1.89 10.20
C GLU A 249 -9.93 0.70 9.58
N VAL A 250 -11.22 0.55 9.86
CA VAL A 250 -12.03 -0.58 9.39
C VAL A 250 -13.36 -0.09 8.84
N ASN A 251 -13.85 -0.77 7.82
CA ASN A 251 -15.18 -0.52 7.25
C ASN A 251 -15.74 -1.82 6.65
N VAL A 252 -17.06 -1.90 6.59
CA VAL A 252 -17.82 -2.91 5.82
C VAL A 252 -18.83 -2.20 4.94
N ALA A 253 -19.28 -2.89 3.89
CA ALA A 253 -20.37 -2.38 3.04
C ALA A 253 -21.71 -2.98 3.44
N PHE A 254 -22.82 -2.36 3.01
CA PHE A 254 -24.19 -2.83 3.22
C PHE A 254 -24.62 -2.93 4.69
N ASP A 255 -24.04 -2.13 5.55
CA ASP A 255 -24.41 -2.01 6.96
C ASP A 255 -25.26 -0.74 7.23
N ASP A 256 -26.16 -0.43 6.31
CA ASP A 256 -27.05 0.73 6.39
C ASP A 256 -27.77 0.77 7.73
N ASN A 257 -28.02 1.99 8.19
CA ASN A 257 -28.86 2.23 9.35
C ASN A 257 -29.71 3.50 9.12
N ARG A 258 -30.45 3.95 10.14
CA ARG A 258 -31.33 5.11 10.02
C ARG A 258 -30.62 6.45 9.81
N TYR A 259 -29.31 6.52 9.90
CA TYR A 259 -28.50 7.73 9.72
C TYR A 259 -27.62 7.67 8.48
N TYR A 260 -27.43 6.47 7.93
CA TYR A 260 -26.58 6.17 6.79
C TYR A 260 -27.31 5.17 5.88
N SER A 261 -28.14 5.71 5.01
CA SER A 261 -28.96 4.94 4.05
C SER A 261 -28.99 5.67 2.71
N GLU A 262 -29.60 5.07 1.72
CA GLU A 262 -29.80 5.67 0.40
C GLU A 262 -30.63 6.98 0.40
N TYR A 263 -31.29 7.29 1.50
CA TYR A 263 -32.10 8.50 1.64
C TYR A 263 -31.38 9.63 2.39
N ASP A 264 -30.21 9.32 2.96
CA ASP A 264 -29.42 10.30 3.70
C ASP A 264 -28.40 10.97 2.78
N TYR A 265 -28.02 12.20 3.10
CA TYR A 265 -27.03 12.99 2.34
C TYR A 265 -27.33 13.12 0.84
N PRO A 266 -28.56 13.51 0.42
CA PRO A 266 -28.98 13.51 -0.98
C PRO A 266 -28.13 14.41 -1.89
N GLU A 267 -27.45 15.41 -1.33
CA GLU A 267 -26.57 16.33 -2.07
C GLU A 267 -25.12 15.81 -2.21
N ASP A 268 -24.81 14.64 -1.62
CA ASP A 268 -23.47 14.08 -1.65
C ASP A 268 -23.34 13.07 -2.79
N GLU A 269 -22.83 13.52 -3.94
CA GLU A 269 -22.64 12.70 -5.13
C GLU A 269 -21.70 11.51 -4.89
N ALA A 270 -20.68 11.65 -4.02
CA ALA A 270 -19.77 10.57 -3.71
C ALA A 270 -20.45 9.46 -2.90
N TYR A 271 -21.40 9.82 -2.05
CA TYR A 271 -22.19 8.86 -1.27
C TYR A 271 -23.22 8.13 -2.12
N HIS A 272 -23.89 8.84 -3.03
CA HIS A 272 -24.93 8.30 -3.91
C HIS A 272 -24.44 7.87 -5.29
N GLY A 273 -23.30 8.31 -5.74
CA GLY A 273 -22.81 8.21 -7.12
C GLY A 273 -22.36 6.83 -7.59
N GLY A 274 -22.72 5.76 -6.90
CA GLY A 274 -22.41 4.40 -7.31
C GLY A 274 -20.93 3.97 -7.08
N ALA A 275 -20.08 4.88 -6.70
CA ALA A 275 -18.68 4.57 -6.36
C ALA A 275 -18.54 3.91 -4.98
N GLY A 276 -19.61 3.83 -4.21
CA GLY A 276 -19.68 3.20 -2.90
C GLY A 276 -20.92 2.35 -2.74
N LEU A 277 -20.81 1.26 -2.03
CA LEU A 277 -21.97 0.62 -1.45
C LEU A 277 -22.30 1.42 -0.20
N LEU A 278 -23.54 1.84 -0.10
CA LEU A 278 -24.06 2.54 1.06
C LEU A 278 -23.75 1.75 2.33
N GLY A 279 -23.52 2.44 3.40
CA GLY A 279 -23.21 1.87 4.70
C GLY A 279 -22.71 2.92 5.68
N GLN A 280 -22.47 2.49 6.89
CA GLN A 280 -21.94 3.35 7.94
C GLN A 280 -20.49 3.76 7.62
N PRO A 281 -20.03 4.93 8.14
CA PRO A 281 -18.62 5.33 8.01
C PRO A 281 -17.66 4.34 8.65
N SER A 282 -16.40 4.39 8.20
CA SER A 282 -15.30 3.64 8.80
C SER A 282 -15.08 4.00 10.27
N LEU A 283 -14.54 3.06 11.04
CA LEU A 283 -14.17 3.26 12.43
C LEU A 283 -12.65 3.28 12.59
N ILE A 284 -12.15 4.20 13.41
CA ILE A 284 -10.73 4.41 13.66
C ILE A 284 -10.38 3.97 15.08
N TYR A 285 -9.40 3.09 15.20
CA TYR A 285 -8.87 2.58 16.47
C TYR A 285 -7.41 2.97 16.64
N GLN A 286 -6.98 3.16 17.89
CA GLN A 286 -5.62 3.53 18.25
C GLN A 286 -5.10 2.68 19.41
N ALA A 287 -3.81 2.35 19.37
CA ALA A 287 -3.02 1.93 20.53
C ALA A 287 -1.76 2.78 20.62
N ILE A 288 -1.40 3.20 21.84
CA ILE A 288 -0.16 3.93 22.11
C ILE A 288 0.89 2.92 22.56
N ILE A 289 2.05 2.96 21.93
CA ILE A 289 3.18 2.09 22.23
C ILE A 289 4.27 2.90 22.94
N HIS A 290 4.89 2.28 23.92
CA HIS A 290 6.08 2.77 24.60
C HIS A 290 7.30 1.94 24.21
N PRO A 291 8.02 2.26 23.12
CA PRO A 291 9.07 1.39 22.56
C PRO A 291 10.19 1.02 23.52
N ASP A 292 10.40 1.78 24.58
CA ASP A 292 11.43 1.57 25.58
C ASP A 292 11.02 0.59 26.70
N GLU A 293 9.73 0.20 26.77
CA GLU A 293 9.20 -0.68 27.83
C GLU A 293 9.25 -2.18 27.46
N GLY A 294 9.91 -2.51 26.36
CA GLY A 294 10.07 -3.92 25.93
C GLY A 294 8.79 -4.48 25.32
N LYS A 295 8.39 -5.70 25.72
CA LYS A 295 7.23 -6.40 25.15
C LYS A 295 5.93 -5.89 25.78
N GLN A 296 5.00 -5.45 24.94
CA GLN A 296 3.71 -4.91 25.35
C GLN A 296 2.55 -5.56 24.61
N TYR A 297 1.37 -5.55 25.25
CA TYR A 297 0.09 -5.87 24.63
C TYR A 297 -0.95 -4.85 25.06
N GLN A 298 -1.71 -4.33 24.10
CA GLN A 298 -2.76 -3.35 24.36
C GLN A 298 -4.00 -3.68 23.53
N VAL A 299 -5.18 -3.54 24.15
CA VAL A 299 -6.45 -3.48 23.41
C VAL A 299 -6.56 -2.11 22.77
N MET A 300 -6.85 -2.06 21.48
CA MET A 300 -7.04 -0.79 20.79
C MET A 300 -8.31 -0.08 21.24
N GLN A 301 -8.24 1.23 21.32
CA GLN A 301 -9.35 2.10 21.70
C GLN A 301 -10.01 2.68 20.45
N LEU A 302 -11.34 2.67 20.40
CA LEU A 302 -12.11 3.36 19.36
C LEU A 302 -11.98 4.87 19.57
N MET A 303 -11.48 5.56 18.53
CA MET A 303 -11.22 7.01 18.55
C MET A 303 -12.37 7.82 17.96
N GLY A 304 -13.04 7.27 16.96
CA GLY A 304 -14.10 7.95 16.23
C GLY A 304 -14.37 7.27 14.90
N ARG A 305 -15.08 7.99 14.02
CA ARG A 305 -15.42 7.54 12.68
C ARG A 305 -14.78 8.40 11.60
N GLY A 306 -14.63 7.85 10.39
CA GLY A 306 -14.25 8.61 9.20
C GLY A 306 -15.42 9.40 8.59
N HIS A 307 -15.15 10.10 7.50
CA HIS A 307 -16.19 10.79 6.73
C HIS A 307 -17.02 9.79 5.91
N HIS A 308 -18.36 9.94 5.93
CA HIS A 308 -19.26 9.00 5.25
C HIS A 308 -19.03 8.86 3.74
N SER A 309 -18.63 9.93 3.06
CA SER A 309 -18.33 9.93 1.62
C SER A 309 -16.84 9.98 1.27
N GLY A 310 -15.95 10.03 2.27
CA GLY A 310 -14.52 10.07 2.04
C GLY A 310 -13.94 11.42 1.61
N GLN A 311 -14.72 12.51 1.68
CA GLN A 311 -14.28 13.86 1.27
C GLN A 311 -13.33 14.51 2.28
N SER A 312 -13.31 14.03 3.54
CA SER A 312 -12.47 14.55 4.60
C SER A 312 -11.63 13.45 5.25
N GLY A 313 -10.42 13.82 5.67
CA GLY A 313 -9.52 13.01 6.49
C GLY A 313 -9.61 13.35 7.99
N GLU A 314 -10.71 13.89 8.46
CA GLU A 314 -10.96 14.18 9.87
C GLU A 314 -11.54 12.96 10.61
N ILE A 315 -11.31 12.91 11.92
CA ILE A 315 -11.99 11.97 12.83
C ILE A 315 -13.19 12.68 13.43
N TYR A 316 -14.34 12.04 13.34
CA TYR A 316 -15.60 12.52 13.91
C TYR A 316 -15.94 11.72 15.16
N ASP A 317 -16.35 12.38 16.22
CA ASP A 317 -16.63 11.80 17.54
C ASP A 317 -18.11 11.46 17.79
N ASP A 318 -18.98 11.77 16.82
CA ASP A 318 -20.44 11.50 16.88
C ASP A 318 -20.75 10.00 16.66
N LEU A 319 -20.31 9.18 17.60
CA LEU A 319 -20.47 7.73 17.55
C LEU A 319 -21.88 7.23 17.87
N GLU A 320 -22.80 8.11 18.29
CA GLU A 320 -24.21 7.77 18.56
C GLU A 320 -24.96 7.36 17.29
N THR A 321 -24.51 7.85 16.13
CA THR A 321 -25.09 7.51 14.83
C THR A 321 -24.62 6.16 14.30
N ILE A 322 -23.57 5.60 14.91
CA ILE A 322 -22.96 4.33 14.52
C ILE A 322 -23.59 3.19 15.32
N THR A 323 -24.01 2.15 14.61
CA THR A 323 -24.65 0.97 15.18
C THR A 323 -23.84 -0.30 14.92
N THR A 324 -24.16 -1.05 13.90
CA THR A 324 -23.54 -2.34 13.56
C THR A 324 -22.07 -2.26 13.16
N ALA A 325 -21.59 -1.10 12.68
CA ALA A 325 -20.19 -0.92 12.40
C ALA A 325 -19.30 -1.10 13.65
N LYS A 326 -19.81 -0.83 14.87
CA LYS A 326 -19.11 -1.10 16.13
C LYS A 326 -18.94 -2.61 16.42
N GLU A 327 -19.69 -3.44 15.73
CA GLU A 327 -19.70 -4.89 15.89
C GLU A 327 -18.94 -5.63 14.79
N ILE A 328 -18.15 -4.92 13.96
CA ILE A 328 -17.26 -5.52 12.98
C ILE A 328 -16.19 -6.36 13.71
N PHE A 329 -15.58 -5.81 14.74
CA PHE A 329 -14.64 -6.50 15.62
C PHE A 329 -15.12 -6.45 17.07
N GLU A 330 -15.06 -7.58 17.75
CA GLU A 330 -15.24 -7.64 19.20
C GLU A 330 -14.09 -6.94 19.91
N ARG A 331 -12.87 -7.16 19.42
CA ARG A 331 -11.65 -6.50 19.92
C ARG A 331 -10.50 -6.58 18.90
N ILE A 332 -9.58 -5.65 19.03
CA ILE A 332 -8.30 -5.64 18.33
C ILE A 332 -7.20 -5.51 19.38
N VAL A 333 -6.24 -6.43 19.38
CA VAL A 333 -5.12 -6.41 20.32
C VAL A 333 -3.83 -6.19 19.55
N VAL A 334 -3.07 -5.17 19.95
CA VAL A 334 -1.73 -4.90 19.44
C VAL A 334 -0.70 -5.53 20.37
N GLY A 335 0.23 -6.29 19.82
CA GLY A 335 1.44 -6.73 20.48
C GLY A 335 2.65 -6.03 19.86
N PHE A 336 3.53 -5.55 20.72
CA PHE A 336 4.78 -4.88 20.31
C PHE A 336 5.97 -5.51 21.04
N LYS A 337 7.10 -5.60 20.33
CA LYS A 337 8.37 -6.01 20.91
C LYS A 337 9.50 -5.29 20.17
N SER A 338 10.32 -4.55 20.91
CA SER A 338 11.65 -4.12 20.45
C SER A 338 12.65 -5.29 20.55
N LYS A 339 13.68 -5.26 19.71
CA LYS A 339 14.81 -6.20 19.83
C LYS A 339 15.60 -5.99 21.11
#